data_18c0990529eea2623a578e9ac39b244d
#
_entry.id   18c0990529eea2623a578e9ac39b244d
#
_cell.length_a   1.000
_cell.length_b   1.000
_cell.length_c   1.000
_cell.angle_alpha   90.00
_cell.angle_beta   90.00
_cell.angle_gamma   90.00
#
_symmetry.space_group_name_H-M   'P 1'
#
loop_
_entity.id
_entity.type
_entity.pdbx_description
1 polymer ?
#
loop_
_entity_poly.entity_id
_entity_poly.type
_entity_poly.pdbx_seq_one_letter_code
_entity_poly.pdbx_strand_id
1 'polypeptide(L)'
;MEVHAPTPTASAEDFLVAFETLAQAVRRARGAVAQDTPGRLTLSQYSLLLPLSGADTARVSDLAAGAGIAPSTASRILDALERRAIVQRTRSVEDRRGVTVTLTDHGRSALDQQHEWMRSRQLEFFDGLPGEERRLVSDLLVRLALLIDELSCGPAG
;
A
#
# COMPACT_ATOMS: atom_id res chain seq x y z
N MET A 1 -32.83 26.18 -26.19
CA MET A 1 -31.67 25.70 -26.97
C MET A 1 -30.48 25.79 -26.03
N GLU A 2 -30.29 24.73 -25.27
CA GLU A 2 -29.25 24.65 -24.26
C GLU A 2 -27.92 24.34 -24.98
N VAL A 3 -27.01 25.30 -24.97
CA VAL A 3 -25.68 25.13 -25.53
C VAL A 3 -24.91 24.25 -24.54
N HIS A 4 -24.84 22.97 -24.84
CA HIS A 4 -23.97 22.04 -24.16
C HIS A 4 -22.51 22.45 -24.39
N ALA A 5 -21.89 23.06 -23.37
CA ALA A 5 -20.47 23.40 -23.44
C ALA A 5 -19.67 22.10 -23.68
N PRO A 6 -18.74 22.07 -24.63
CA PRO A 6 -17.92 20.88 -24.86
C PRO A 6 -17.16 20.57 -23.58
N THR A 7 -17.34 19.37 -23.08
CA THR A 7 -16.49 18.81 -21.99
C THR A 7 -15.04 18.96 -22.46
N PRO A 8 -14.13 19.57 -21.67
CA PRO A 8 -12.75 19.71 -22.08
C PRO A 8 -12.19 18.30 -22.35
N THR A 9 -11.77 18.08 -23.59
CA THR A 9 -11.14 16.82 -24.01
C THR A 9 -9.84 16.73 -23.25
N ALA A 10 -9.73 15.79 -22.31
CA ALA A 10 -8.50 15.56 -21.58
C ALA A 10 -7.36 15.29 -22.56
N SER A 11 -6.30 16.09 -22.52
CA SER A 11 -5.15 15.95 -23.40
C SER A 11 -4.19 14.89 -22.83
N ALA A 12 -3.29 14.39 -23.68
CA ALA A 12 -2.20 13.52 -23.23
C ALA A 12 -1.29 14.23 -22.21
N GLU A 13 -1.12 15.55 -22.34
CA GLU A 13 -0.34 16.36 -21.40
C GLU A 13 -1.03 16.43 -20.03
N ASP A 14 -2.35 16.61 -19.98
CA ASP A 14 -3.11 16.57 -18.71
C ASP A 14 -2.98 15.21 -18.02
N PHE A 15 -3.02 14.13 -18.80
CA PHE A 15 -2.77 12.78 -18.26
C PHE A 15 -1.37 12.65 -17.65
N LEU A 16 -0.32 13.11 -18.34
CA LEU A 16 1.05 13.02 -17.82
C LEU A 16 1.21 13.81 -16.51
N VAL A 17 0.64 14.99 -16.41
CA VAL A 17 0.65 15.81 -15.19
C VAL A 17 -0.10 15.12 -14.05
N ALA A 18 -1.27 14.56 -14.33
CA ALA A 18 -2.07 13.84 -13.34
C ALA A 18 -1.37 12.57 -12.86
N PHE A 19 -0.76 11.82 -13.79
CA PHE A 19 0.00 10.61 -13.46
C PHE A 19 1.21 10.92 -12.56
N GLU A 20 1.99 11.96 -12.89
CA GLU A 20 3.12 12.38 -12.06
C GLU A 20 2.65 12.84 -10.67
N THR A 21 1.52 13.55 -10.60
CA THR A 21 0.91 13.97 -9.33
C THR A 21 0.54 12.76 -8.45
N LEU A 22 -0.08 11.75 -9.05
CA LEU A 22 -0.40 10.49 -8.37
C LEU A 22 0.87 9.77 -7.90
N ALA A 23 1.87 9.62 -8.79
CA ALA A 23 3.14 8.98 -8.46
C ALA A 23 3.85 9.69 -7.31
N GLN A 24 3.87 11.02 -7.29
CA GLN A 24 4.42 11.80 -6.18
C GLN A 24 3.64 11.60 -4.87
N ALA A 25 2.32 11.56 -4.92
CA ALA A 25 1.49 11.29 -3.74
C ALA A 25 1.79 9.92 -3.14
N VAL A 26 1.91 8.88 -3.97
CA VAL A 26 2.28 7.53 -3.54
C VAL A 26 3.68 7.50 -2.93
N ARG A 27 4.67 8.17 -3.57
CA ARG A 27 6.03 8.27 -3.03
C ARG A 27 6.04 8.95 -1.64
N ARG A 28 5.33 10.07 -1.49
CA ARG A 28 5.21 10.76 -0.18
C ARG A 28 4.55 9.87 0.87
N ALA A 29 3.47 9.16 0.52
CA ALA A 29 2.77 8.28 1.45
C ALA A 29 3.65 7.11 1.92
N ARG A 30 4.47 6.55 1.01
CA ARG A 30 5.43 5.47 1.35
C ARG A 30 6.62 5.97 2.14
N GLY A 31 7.09 7.19 1.88
CA GLY A 31 8.21 7.82 2.58
C GLY A 31 7.84 8.51 3.89
N ALA A 32 6.54 8.62 4.20
CA ALA A 32 6.10 9.20 5.45
C ALA A 32 6.69 8.40 6.62
N VAL A 33 7.60 9.04 7.34
CA VAL A 33 8.09 8.52 8.63
C VAL A 33 6.87 8.40 9.53
N ALA A 34 6.78 7.30 10.27
CA ALA A 34 5.75 7.15 11.28
C ALA A 34 5.82 8.38 12.21
N GLN A 35 4.96 9.35 11.98
CA GLN A 35 4.65 10.26 13.06
C GLN A 35 4.07 9.35 14.14
N ASP A 36 4.61 9.44 15.35
CA ASP A 36 4.20 8.62 16.51
C ASP A 36 2.74 8.93 16.90
N THR A 37 1.83 8.60 16.00
CA THR A 37 0.41 8.55 16.33
C THR A 37 0.17 7.17 16.93
N PRO A 38 -0.03 7.09 18.24
CA PRO A 38 -0.25 5.80 18.89
C PRO A 38 -1.37 5.03 18.19
N GLY A 39 -1.13 3.77 17.87
CA GLY A 39 -2.12 2.88 17.28
C GLY A 39 -2.24 2.91 15.75
N ARG A 40 -1.65 3.89 15.04
CA ARG A 40 -1.72 3.92 13.57
C ARG A 40 -0.47 3.34 12.91
N LEU A 41 -0.69 2.63 11.79
CA LEU A 41 0.38 2.14 10.92
C LEU A 41 0.58 3.12 9.76
N THR A 42 1.83 3.35 9.35
CA THR A 42 2.12 4.01 8.07
C THR A 42 1.73 3.09 6.92
N LEU A 43 1.60 3.64 5.72
CA LEU A 43 1.32 2.84 4.52
C LEU A 43 2.40 1.75 4.31
N SER A 44 3.68 2.07 4.53
CA SER A 44 4.77 1.09 4.41
C SER A 44 4.70 0.00 5.48
N GLN A 45 4.35 0.35 6.73
CA GLN A 45 4.15 -0.63 7.80
C GLN A 45 2.94 -1.53 7.51
N TYR A 46 1.83 -0.93 7.10
CA TYR A 46 0.63 -1.67 6.70
C TYR A 46 0.91 -2.64 5.55
N SER A 47 1.54 -2.18 4.47
CA SER A 47 1.87 -3.02 3.31
C SER A 47 2.80 -4.18 3.69
N LEU A 48 3.76 -3.94 4.60
CA LEU A 48 4.66 -4.98 5.10
C LEU A 48 3.94 -6.05 5.92
N LEU A 49 2.93 -5.66 6.70
CA LEU A 49 2.19 -6.57 7.58
C LEU A 49 0.99 -7.25 6.89
N LEU A 50 0.55 -6.74 5.75
CA LEU A 50 -0.66 -7.23 5.06
C LEU A 50 -0.66 -8.74 4.81
N PRO A 51 0.44 -9.42 4.44
CA PRO A 51 0.44 -10.88 4.28
C PRO A 51 0.11 -11.64 5.58
N LEU A 52 0.35 -11.03 6.75
CA LEU A 52 0.03 -11.63 8.06
C LEU A 52 -1.46 -11.54 8.43
N SER A 53 -2.30 -10.86 7.63
CA SER A 53 -3.76 -10.89 7.83
C SER A 53 -4.37 -12.25 7.52
N GLY A 54 -3.75 -13.02 6.62
CA GLY A 54 -4.20 -14.35 6.20
C GLY A 54 -3.30 -15.50 6.62
N ALA A 55 -2.20 -15.22 7.37
CA ALA A 55 -1.24 -16.21 7.80
C ALA A 55 -0.78 -15.94 9.24
N ASP A 56 -0.60 -16.99 10.03
CA ASP A 56 -0.12 -16.84 11.41
C ASP A 56 1.34 -16.39 11.49
N THR A 57 2.16 -16.78 10.51
CA THR A 57 3.59 -16.47 10.44
C THR A 57 4.02 -16.17 9.02
N ALA A 58 5.03 -15.32 8.85
CA ALA A 58 5.69 -15.11 7.58
C ALA A 58 7.20 -14.89 7.76
N ARG A 59 8.01 -15.21 6.75
CA ARG A 59 9.44 -14.90 6.74
C ARG A 59 9.66 -13.42 6.43
N VAL A 60 10.70 -12.82 7.00
CA VAL A 60 11.08 -11.43 6.71
C VAL A 60 11.29 -11.20 5.21
N SER A 61 11.89 -12.17 4.50
CA SER A 61 12.08 -12.12 3.05
C SER A 61 10.76 -12.03 2.29
N ASP A 62 9.77 -12.81 2.71
CA ASP A 62 8.48 -12.88 2.02
C ASP A 62 7.65 -11.61 2.27
N LEU A 63 7.71 -11.08 3.49
CA LEU A 63 7.13 -9.78 3.82
C LEU A 63 7.77 -8.65 3.01
N ALA A 64 9.11 -8.65 2.88
CA ALA A 64 9.84 -7.65 2.11
C ALA A 64 9.46 -7.71 0.62
N ALA A 65 9.42 -8.92 0.06
CA ALA A 65 9.03 -9.14 -1.33
C ALA A 65 7.58 -8.70 -1.59
N GLY A 66 6.64 -9.08 -0.71
CA GLY A 66 5.24 -8.68 -0.82
C GLY A 66 5.02 -7.16 -0.70
N ALA A 67 5.85 -6.48 0.07
CA ALA A 67 5.80 -5.01 0.19
C ALA A 67 6.60 -4.27 -0.90
N GLY A 68 7.35 -4.98 -1.77
CA GLY A 68 8.19 -4.39 -2.80
C GLY A 68 9.35 -3.55 -2.24
N ILE A 69 9.95 -3.97 -1.11
CA ILE A 69 11.05 -3.25 -0.45
C ILE A 69 12.25 -4.17 -0.21
N ALA A 70 13.44 -3.56 -0.04
CA ALA A 70 14.63 -4.31 0.29
C ALA A 70 14.51 -4.98 1.69
N PRO A 71 15.09 -6.18 1.89
CA PRO A 71 15.06 -6.89 3.18
C PRO A 71 15.63 -6.07 4.36
N SER A 72 16.64 -5.24 4.11
CA SER A 72 17.21 -4.33 5.10
C SER A 72 16.22 -3.25 5.56
N THR A 73 15.41 -2.74 4.62
CA THR A 73 14.34 -1.78 4.93
C THR A 73 13.22 -2.47 5.72
N ALA A 74 12.81 -3.67 5.31
CA ALA A 74 11.82 -4.46 6.03
C ALA A 74 12.28 -4.74 7.48
N SER A 75 13.54 -5.15 7.66
CA SER A 75 14.09 -5.40 9.00
C SER A 75 14.01 -4.16 9.89
N ARG A 76 14.38 -2.98 9.38
CA ARG A 76 14.30 -1.72 10.14
C ARG A 76 12.85 -1.34 10.50
N ILE A 77 11.91 -1.56 9.59
CA ILE A 77 10.48 -1.33 9.87
C ILE A 77 10.00 -2.30 10.95
N LEU A 78 10.36 -3.59 10.85
CA LEU A 78 10.00 -4.61 11.83
C LEU A 78 10.63 -4.32 13.21
N ASP A 79 11.85 -3.78 13.27
CA ASP A 79 12.46 -3.34 14.54
C ASP A 79 11.61 -2.28 15.25
N ALA A 80 11.08 -1.33 14.49
CA ALA A 80 10.21 -0.29 15.03
C ALA A 80 8.84 -0.86 15.46
N LEU A 81 8.29 -1.79 14.71
CA LEU A 81 7.01 -2.44 15.03
C LEU A 81 7.13 -3.37 16.24
N GLU A 82 8.27 -4.04 16.42
CA GLU A 82 8.54 -4.91 17.57
C GLU A 82 8.66 -4.08 18.86
N ARG A 83 9.35 -2.91 18.81
CA ARG A 83 9.38 -1.97 19.96
C ARG A 83 7.98 -1.46 20.35
N ARG A 84 7.05 -1.40 19.41
CA ARG A 84 5.64 -1.04 19.65
C ARG A 84 4.76 -2.23 20.01
N ALA A 85 5.35 -3.42 20.21
CA ALA A 85 4.64 -4.66 20.47
C ALA A 85 3.57 -5.02 19.42
N ILE A 86 3.77 -4.60 18.17
CA ILE A 86 2.89 -4.94 17.03
C ILE A 86 3.23 -6.33 16.50
N VAL A 87 4.53 -6.66 16.43
CA VAL A 87 5.02 -7.95 15.97
C VAL A 87 5.95 -8.59 16.97
N GLN A 88 6.12 -9.90 16.84
CA GLN A 88 7.17 -10.67 17.49
C GLN A 88 7.98 -11.39 16.42
N ARG A 89 9.29 -11.51 16.65
CA ARG A 89 10.20 -12.29 15.83
C ARG A 89 10.67 -13.51 16.57
N THR A 90 10.59 -14.65 15.91
CA THR A 90 11.12 -15.91 16.44
C THR A 90 12.08 -16.53 15.42
N ARG A 91 13.10 -17.20 15.89
CA ARG A 91 13.93 -18.01 15.01
C ARG A 91 13.14 -19.23 14.57
N SER A 92 13.12 -19.50 13.26
CA SER A 92 12.49 -20.71 12.74
C SER A 92 13.14 -21.95 13.34
N VAL A 93 12.31 -22.86 13.84
CA VAL A 93 12.78 -24.14 14.39
C VAL A 93 13.25 -25.07 13.27
N GLU A 94 12.66 -24.97 12.09
CA GLU A 94 12.94 -25.80 10.91
C GLU A 94 14.18 -25.34 10.13
N ASP A 95 14.40 -24.03 10.09
CA ASP A 95 15.56 -23.45 9.42
C ASP A 95 16.26 -22.47 10.37
N ARG A 96 17.41 -22.91 10.93
CA ARG A 96 18.21 -22.11 11.89
C ARG A 96 18.67 -20.76 11.36
N ARG A 97 18.49 -20.48 10.07
CA ARG A 97 18.84 -19.21 9.40
C ARG A 97 17.63 -18.33 9.14
N GLY A 98 16.41 -18.83 9.33
CA GLY A 98 15.18 -18.10 9.08
C GLY A 98 14.67 -17.37 10.31
N VAL A 99 14.24 -16.13 10.15
CA VAL A 99 13.48 -15.37 11.14
C VAL A 99 12.04 -15.29 10.64
N THR A 100 11.11 -15.76 11.48
CA THR A 100 9.67 -15.63 11.25
C THR A 100 9.11 -14.49 12.07
N VAL A 101 8.09 -13.85 11.53
CA VAL A 101 7.37 -12.74 12.13
C VAL A 101 5.94 -13.18 12.38
N THR A 102 5.41 -12.85 13.55
CA THR A 102 3.99 -13.04 13.93
C THR A 102 3.40 -11.71 14.38
N LEU A 103 2.10 -11.53 14.20
CA LEU A 103 1.38 -10.43 14.84
C LEU A 103 1.09 -10.77 16.30
N THR A 104 1.26 -9.78 17.17
CA THR A 104 0.66 -9.87 18.52
C THR A 104 -0.85 -9.61 18.44
N ASP A 105 -1.60 -9.82 19.53
CA ASP A 105 -3.03 -9.44 19.56
C ASP A 105 -3.21 -7.94 19.35
N HIS A 106 -2.32 -7.12 19.92
CA HIS A 106 -2.29 -5.68 19.67
C HIS A 106 -1.99 -5.37 18.21
N GLY A 107 -1.04 -6.09 17.60
CA GLY A 107 -0.69 -5.95 16.18
C GLY A 107 -1.84 -6.33 15.26
N ARG A 108 -2.56 -7.39 15.56
CA ARG A 108 -3.75 -7.81 14.82
C ARG A 108 -4.81 -6.73 14.85
N SER A 109 -5.16 -6.23 16.04
CA SER A 109 -6.11 -5.13 16.20
C SER A 109 -5.69 -3.87 15.45
N ALA A 110 -4.40 -3.50 15.49
CA ALA A 110 -3.87 -2.33 14.79
C ALA A 110 -3.95 -2.50 13.25
N LEU A 111 -3.67 -3.70 12.74
CA LEU A 111 -3.77 -4.03 11.32
C LEU A 111 -5.22 -3.96 10.83
N ASP A 112 -6.15 -4.56 11.60
CA ASP A 112 -7.58 -4.57 11.28
C ASP A 112 -8.18 -3.15 11.28
N GLN A 113 -7.84 -2.34 12.29
CA GLN A 113 -8.26 -0.92 12.36
C GLN A 113 -7.73 -0.12 11.17
N GLN A 114 -6.47 -0.32 10.81
CA GLN A 114 -5.88 0.36 9.64
C GLN A 114 -6.56 -0.08 8.34
N HIS A 115 -6.84 -1.37 8.20
CA HIS A 115 -7.54 -1.93 7.03
C HIS A 115 -8.94 -1.31 6.88
N GLU A 116 -9.71 -1.31 7.96
CA GLU A 116 -11.08 -0.75 7.95
C GLU A 116 -11.07 0.75 7.67
N TRP A 117 -10.15 1.50 8.28
CA TRP A 117 -10.01 2.93 7.99
C TRP A 117 -9.69 3.19 6.51
N MET A 118 -8.74 2.44 5.92
CA MET A 118 -8.41 2.59 4.50
C MET A 118 -9.60 2.24 3.61
N ARG A 119 -10.27 1.13 3.91
CA ARG A 119 -11.46 0.68 3.20
C ARG A 119 -12.57 1.74 3.24
N SER A 120 -12.86 2.30 4.40
CA SER A 120 -13.86 3.37 4.55
C SER A 120 -13.51 4.58 3.69
N ARG A 121 -12.24 5.03 3.69
CA ARG A 121 -11.79 6.16 2.87
C ARG A 121 -11.90 5.89 1.37
N GLN A 122 -11.60 4.65 0.94
CA GLN A 122 -11.74 4.24 -0.46
C GLN A 122 -13.21 4.22 -0.89
N LEU A 123 -14.11 3.73 -0.03
CA LEU A 123 -15.55 3.73 -0.31
C LEU A 123 -16.12 5.15 -0.34
N GLU A 124 -15.76 6.02 0.59
CA GLU A 124 -16.16 7.43 0.58
C GLU A 124 -15.73 8.12 -0.72
N PHE A 125 -14.50 7.88 -1.17
CA PHE A 125 -14.03 8.40 -2.45
C PHE A 125 -14.87 7.87 -3.61
N PHE A 126 -15.10 6.55 -3.67
CA PHE A 126 -15.90 5.91 -4.71
C PHE A 126 -17.34 6.43 -4.75
N ASP A 127 -17.97 6.58 -3.57
CA ASP A 127 -19.34 7.07 -3.45
C ASP A 127 -19.48 8.55 -3.83
N GLY A 128 -18.41 9.34 -3.66
CA GLY A 128 -18.34 10.73 -4.08
C GLY A 128 -18.18 10.94 -5.60
N LEU A 129 -17.86 9.89 -6.37
CA LEU A 129 -17.69 10.00 -7.81
C LEU A 129 -19.04 10.11 -8.54
N PRO A 130 -19.12 10.91 -9.62
CA PRO A 130 -20.24 10.89 -10.54
C PRO A 130 -20.49 9.48 -11.10
N GLY A 131 -21.75 9.16 -11.44
CA GLY A 131 -22.12 7.80 -11.87
C GLY A 131 -21.37 7.29 -13.10
N GLU A 132 -20.94 8.17 -14.00
CA GLU A 132 -20.14 7.80 -15.19
C GLU A 132 -18.70 7.45 -14.80
N GLU A 133 -18.08 8.27 -13.95
CA GLU A 133 -16.73 8.02 -13.45
C GLU A 133 -16.67 6.75 -12.60
N ARG A 134 -17.69 6.50 -11.79
CA ARG A 134 -17.80 5.30 -10.93
C ARG A 134 -17.76 3.99 -11.72
N ARG A 135 -18.32 3.99 -12.96
CA ARG A 135 -18.27 2.82 -13.85
C ARG A 135 -16.89 2.53 -14.43
N LEU A 136 -16.08 3.57 -14.59
CA LEU A 136 -14.79 3.49 -15.28
C LEU A 136 -13.60 3.39 -14.31
N VAL A 137 -13.74 3.90 -13.09
CA VAL A 137 -12.62 4.07 -12.16
C VAL A 137 -11.91 2.75 -11.84
N SER A 138 -12.65 1.66 -11.65
CA SER A 138 -12.05 0.36 -11.32
C SER A 138 -11.18 -0.18 -12.46
N ASP A 139 -11.66 -0.12 -13.70
CA ASP A 139 -10.89 -0.54 -14.87
C ASP A 139 -9.66 0.35 -15.09
N LEU A 140 -9.82 1.66 -14.96
CA LEU A 140 -8.71 2.60 -15.08
C LEU A 140 -7.62 2.37 -14.03
N LEU A 141 -8.00 2.10 -12.78
CA LEU A 141 -7.04 1.80 -11.71
C LEU A 141 -6.25 0.51 -11.98
N VAL A 142 -6.91 -0.53 -12.50
CA VAL A 142 -6.22 -1.78 -12.86
C VAL A 142 -5.24 -1.54 -14.02
N ARG A 143 -5.65 -0.81 -15.05
CA ARG A 143 -4.78 -0.47 -16.19
C ARG A 143 -3.58 0.39 -15.78
N LEU A 144 -3.79 1.34 -14.86
CA LEU A 144 -2.70 2.13 -14.29
C LEU A 144 -1.72 1.28 -13.46
N ALA A 145 -2.22 0.31 -12.71
CA ALA A 145 -1.37 -0.62 -11.97
C ALA A 145 -0.48 -1.44 -12.92
N LEU A 146 -1.04 -1.98 -14.00
CA LEU A 146 -0.27 -2.71 -15.03
C LEU A 146 0.80 -1.82 -15.67
N LEU A 147 0.46 -0.57 -16.00
CA LEU A 147 1.45 0.39 -16.53
C LEU A 147 2.59 0.63 -15.53
N ILE A 148 2.29 0.78 -14.24
CA ILE A 148 3.32 0.97 -13.20
C ILE A 148 4.23 -0.25 -13.10
N ASP A 149 3.68 -1.47 -13.20
CA ASP A 149 4.47 -2.69 -13.20
C ASP A 149 5.41 -2.76 -14.42
N GLU A 150 4.94 -2.41 -15.61
CA GLU A 150 5.76 -2.32 -16.82
C GLU A 150 6.90 -1.30 -16.68
N LEU A 151 6.61 -0.12 -16.16
CA LEU A 151 7.61 0.92 -15.91
C LEU A 151 8.66 0.48 -14.88
N SER A 152 8.29 -0.38 -13.94
CA SER A 152 9.19 -0.90 -12.91
C SER A 152 10.14 -1.98 -13.45
N CYS A 153 9.75 -2.69 -14.51
CA CYS A 153 10.59 -3.71 -15.16
C CYS A 153 11.63 -3.10 -16.12
N GLY A 154 11.49 -1.81 -16.48
CA GLY A 154 12.35 -1.15 -17.47
C GLY A 154 12.09 -1.63 -18.91
N PRO A 155 12.65 -0.94 -19.93
CA PRO A 155 12.53 -1.41 -21.30
C PRO A 155 13.23 -2.77 -21.42
N ALA A 156 12.50 -3.75 -22.00
CA ALA A 156 13.10 -5.01 -22.39
C ALA A 156 14.21 -4.70 -23.42
N GLY A 157 15.47 -4.91 -23.02
CA GLY A 157 16.66 -4.68 -23.86
C GLY A 157 16.78 -5.69 -25.00
#